data_9f1f2c476c5b7a095b1b61ecbe320218
#
_entry.id   9f1f2c476c5b7a095b1b61ecbe320218
#
_cell.length_a   1.000
_cell.length_b   1.000
_cell.length_c   1.000
_cell.angle_alpha   90.00
_cell.angle_beta   90.00
_cell.angle_gamma   90.00
#
_symmetry.space_group_name_H-M   'P 1'
#
loop_
_entity.id
_entity.type
_entity.pdbx_description
1 polymer ?
#
loop_
_entity_poly.entity_id
_entity_poly.type
_entity_poly.pdbx_seq_one_letter_code
_entity_poly.pdbx_strand_id
1 'polypeptide(L)'
;MGSSEFYIDYNIEVSDVDSAFKREIEQRLNELASSHSDMVGAAVSLEKVADTTSYDVYRVRIVTYKRPQDIVVTKQDADPMISLKYALDTLEEQIRASREKLAQRDTHRDSQIESVYYDLSAEEIYATYAKGWQPEDVRSMDHTQIASRLMVEQGLTQDAADFAADQILLVVERINDPDE
;
A
#
# COMPACT_ATOMS: atom_id res chain seq x y z
N MET A 1 -5.81 -11.68 -19.29
CA MET A 1 -5.21 -10.85 -18.26
C MET A 1 -3.73 -10.78 -18.59
N GLY A 2 -3.27 -9.64 -19.13
CA GLY A 2 -1.86 -9.47 -19.48
C GLY A 2 -1.04 -9.34 -18.21
N SER A 3 -0.15 -10.31 -17.96
CA SER A 3 0.94 -10.13 -17.01
C SER A 3 1.78 -8.97 -17.55
N SER A 4 1.78 -7.84 -16.86
CA SER A 4 2.72 -6.75 -17.13
C SER A 4 4.12 -7.35 -16.95
N GLU A 5 4.86 -7.47 -18.04
CA GLU A 5 6.22 -7.96 -18.01
C GLU A 5 7.06 -6.97 -17.20
N PHE A 6 7.76 -7.44 -16.17
CA PHE A 6 8.64 -6.61 -15.35
C PHE A 6 9.81 -6.12 -16.23
N TYR A 7 10.03 -4.81 -16.23
CA TYR A 7 11.08 -4.20 -17.05
C TYR A 7 12.16 -3.56 -16.17
N ILE A 8 13.39 -3.51 -16.70
CA ILE A 8 14.54 -2.89 -16.04
C ILE A 8 15.18 -1.89 -17.01
N ASP A 9 15.17 -0.62 -16.61
CA ASP A 9 15.88 0.45 -17.32
C ASP A 9 17.26 0.65 -16.73
N TYR A 10 18.25 0.85 -17.58
CA TYR A 10 19.64 1.05 -17.19
C TYR A 10 20.15 2.43 -17.60
N ASN A 11 20.72 3.17 -16.67
CA ASN A 11 21.51 4.38 -16.91
C ASN A 11 22.89 4.21 -16.28
N ILE A 12 23.79 3.55 -17.03
CA ILE A 12 25.15 3.22 -16.58
C ILE A 12 26.13 4.15 -17.30
N GLU A 13 26.66 5.13 -16.57
CA GLU A 13 27.60 6.14 -17.09
C GLU A 13 29.08 5.72 -17.01
N VAL A 14 29.35 4.52 -16.48
CA VAL A 14 30.67 3.98 -16.26
C VAL A 14 30.98 2.94 -17.37
N SER A 15 32.05 3.18 -18.17
CA SER A 15 32.38 2.36 -19.33
C SER A 15 32.95 0.97 -19.00
N ASP A 16 33.54 0.79 -17.84
CA ASP A 16 34.25 -0.42 -17.44
C ASP A 16 33.46 -1.35 -16.51
N VAL A 17 32.12 -1.34 -16.62
CA VAL A 17 31.26 -2.20 -15.82
C VAL A 17 31.23 -3.60 -16.38
N ASP A 18 31.62 -4.59 -15.58
CA ASP A 18 31.61 -6.01 -15.94
C ASP A 18 30.19 -6.49 -16.26
N SER A 19 30.07 -7.42 -17.19
CA SER A 19 28.81 -8.12 -17.50
C SER A 19 28.18 -8.79 -16.25
N ALA A 20 28.98 -9.11 -15.24
CA ALA A 20 28.53 -9.62 -13.96
C ALA A 20 27.63 -8.62 -13.21
N PHE A 21 27.87 -7.31 -13.34
CA PHE A 21 27.09 -6.27 -12.72
C PHE A 21 25.64 -6.26 -13.24
N LYS A 22 25.46 -6.29 -14.56
CA LYS A 22 24.12 -6.35 -15.16
C LYS A 22 23.39 -7.66 -14.81
N ARG A 23 24.11 -8.76 -14.83
CA ARG A 23 23.56 -10.07 -14.47
C ARG A 23 23.05 -10.12 -13.03
N GLU A 24 23.81 -9.54 -12.09
CA GLU A 24 23.39 -9.43 -10.69
C GLU A 24 22.09 -8.61 -10.54
N ILE A 25 22.00 -7.47 -11.26
CA ILE A 25 20.79 -6.65 -11.28
C ILE A 25 19.60 -7.46 -11.80
N GLU A 26 19.75 -8.08 -12.96
CA GLU A 26 18.69 -8.84 -13.63
C GLU A 26 18.20 -9.98 -12.74
N GLN A 27 19.12 -10.75 -12.19
CA GLN A 27 18.79 -11.88 -11.33
C GLN A 27 18.01 -11.42 -10.10
N ARG A 28 18.58 -10.51 -9.30
CA ARG A 28 18.00 -10.09 -8.02
C ARG A 28 16.67 -9.35 -8.20
N LEU A 29 16.57 -8.46 -9.18
CA LEU A 29 15.33 -7.71 -9.43
C LEU A 29 14.22 -8.61 -10.01
N ASN A 30 14.54 -9.58 -10.87
CA ASN A 30 13.55 -10.54 -11.35
C ASN A 30 13.10 -11.51 -10.25
N GLU A 31 13.97 -11.95 -9.34
CA GLU A 31 13.62 -12.74 -8.17
C GLU A 31 12.65 -11.97 -7.26
N LEU A 32 12.94 -10.68 -7.01
CA LEU A 32 12.05 -9.81 -6.25
C LEU A 32 10.70 -9.63 -6.95
N ALA A 33 10.68 -9.33 -8.24
CA ALA A 33 9.45 -9.15 -9.00
C ALA A 33 8.60 -10.43 -9.05
N SER A 34 9.22 -11.61 -9.14
CA SER A 34 8.50 -12.87 -9.12
C SER A 34 7.77 -13.14 -7.81
N SER A 35 8.32 -12.63 -6.70
CA SER A 35 7.75 -12.75 -5.35
C SER A 35 6.79 -11.59 -5.01
N HIS A 36 6.73 -10.55 -5.85
CA HIS A 36 6.05 -9.29 -5.57
C HIS A 36 5.29 -8.77 -6.79
N SER A 37 4.05 -9.25 -6.98
CA SER A 37 3.19 -8.90 -8.12
C SER A 37 2.80 -7.42 -8.23
N ASP A 38 3.08 -6.63 -7.19
CA ASP A 38 2.87 -5.18 -7.14
C ASP A 38 4.04 -4.38 -7.73
N MET A 39 5.15 -5.06 -8.07
CA MET A 39 6.28 -4.46 -8.78
C MET A 39 6.03 -4.46 -10.29
N VAL A 40 6.17 -3.28 -10.90
CA VAL A 40 5.91 -3.07 -12.33
C VAL A 40 7.22 -2.99 -13.13
N GLY A 41 8.26 -2.43 -12.52
CA GLY A 41 9.56 -2.26 -13.16
C GLY A 41 10.58 -1.65 -12.20
N ALA A 42 11.81 -1.48 -12.69
CA ALA A 42 12.88 -0.78 -11.97
C ALA A 42 13.76 0.03 -12.91
N ALA A 43 14.33 1.11 -12.40
CA ALA A 43 15.41 1.85 -13.05
C ALA A 43 16.67 1.79 -12.18
N VAL A 44 17.80 1.41 -12.79
CA VAL A 44 19.09 1.31 -12.11
C VAL A 44 20.07 2.27 -12.75
N SER A 45 20.63 3.17 -11.97
CA SER A 45 21.70 4.07 -12.41
C SER A 45 22.99 3.80 -11.66
N LEU A 46 24.10 3.87 -12.39
CA LEU A 46 25.45 3.83 -11.86
C LEU A 46 26.22 5.03 -12.40
N GLU A 47 26.71 5.85 -11.50
CA GLU A 47 27.53 7.02 -11.80
C GLU A 47 28.83 7.00 -10.99
N LYS A 48 29.87 7.58 -11.53
CA LYS A 48 31.11 7.87 -10.81
C LYS A 48 30.99 9.25 -10.20
N VAL A 49 31.04 9.32 -8.88
CA VAL A 49 30.97 10.60 -8.17
C VAL A 49 32.39 11.16 -8.06
N ALA A 50 32.60 12.36 -8.56
CA ALA A 50 33.87 13.06 -8.36
C ALA A 50 34.00 13.43 -6.86
N ASP A 51 34.88 12.71 -6.16
CA ASP A 51 35.19 13.05 -4.77
C ASP A 51 36.49 13.89 -4.72
N THR A 52 36.61 14.73 -3.71
CA THR A 52 37.83 15.48 -3.36
C THR A 52 38.94 14.60 -2.77
N THR A 53 38.65 13.32 -2.55
CA THR A 53 39.58 12.30 -2.05
C THR A 53 40.22 11.52 -3.21
N SER A 54 41.40 10.93 -2.96
CA SER A 54 42.27 10.33 -3.97
C SER A 54 41.76 9.02 -4.58
N TYR A 55 40.50 8.63 -4.41
CA TYR A 55 39.93 7.39 -4.95
C TYR A 55 38.54 7.63 -5.52
N ASP A 56 38.20 6.78 -6.49
CA ASP A 56 36.91 6.81 -7.17
C ASP A 56 35.82 6.32 -6.22
N VAL A 57 34.68 7.00 -6.25
CA VAL A 57 33.47 6.58 -5.54
C VAL A 57 32.35 6.37 -6.57
N TYR A 58 31.70 5.23 -6.47
CA TYR A 58 30.61 4.85 -7.37
C TYR A 58 29.29 4.93 -6.61
N ARG A 59 28.31 5.61 -7.22
CA ARG A 59 26.94 5.71 -6.69
C ARG A 59 26.01 4.83 -7.49
N VAL A 60 25.37 3.90 -6.83
CA VAL A 60 24.26 3.13 -7.37
C VAL A 60 22.95 3.66 -6.83
N ARG A 61 22.01 3.97 -7.72
CA ARG A 61 20.65 4.32 -7.36
C ARG A 61 19.68 3.37 -8.05
N ILE A 62 18.78 2.77 -7.26
CA ILE A 62 17.71 1.88 -7.73
C ILE A 62 16.39 2.55 -7.42
N VAL A 63 15.55 2.71 -8.45
CA VAL A 63 14.15 3.12 -8.30
C VAL A 63 13.30 1.93 -8.69
N THR A 64 12.48 1.45 -7.79
CA THR A 64 11.54 0.36 -8.06
C THR A 64 10.15 0.92 -8.14
N TYR A 65 9.53 0.76 -9.30
CA TYR A 65 8.15 1.18 -9.55
C TYR A 65 7.19 0.14 -9.00
N LYS A 66 6.53 0.48 -7.90
CA LYS A 66 5.55 -0.40 -7.24
C LYS A 66 4.37 0.37 -6.71
N ARG A 67 3.23 -0.31 -6.55
CA ARG A 67 2.04 0.29 -5.95
C ARG A 67 1.99 -0.02 -4.45
N PRO A 68 1.50 0.89 -3.61
CA PRO A 68 1.01 2.24 -3.93
C PRO A 68 2.12 3.30 -4.03
N GLN A 69 3.37 2.98 -3.71
CA GLN A 69 4.47 3.95 -3.66
C GLN A 69 5.78 3.33 -4.14
N ASP A 70 6.51 4.09 -4.95
CA ASP A 70 7.84 3.72 -5.42
C ASP A 70 8.86 3.69 -4.28
N ILE A 71 9.84 2.80 -4.41
CA ILE A 71 10.97 2.69 -3.48
C ILE A 71 12.23 3.17 -4.17
N VAL A 72 12.96 4.06 -3.53
CA VAL A 72 14.23 4.60 -4.02
C VAL A 72 15.33 4.27 -3.02
N VAL A 73 16.37 3.60 -3.51
CA VAL A 73 17.57 3.29 -2.73
C VAL A 73 18.78 3.90 -3.41
N THR A 74 19.67 4.49 -2.64
CA THR A 74 20.96 5.02 -3.13
C THR A 74 22.06 4.57 -2.18
N LYS A 75 23.12 3.97 -2.74
CA LYS A 75 24.34 3.57 -2.03
C LYS A 75 25.57 4.02 -2.76
N GLN A 76 26.65 4.17 -2.02
CA GLN A 76 27.97 4.58 -2.53
C GLN A 76 29.05 3.71 -1.94
N ASP A 77 30.03 3.33 -2.74
CA ASP A 77 31.22 2.60 -2.32
C ASP A 77 32.37 2.86 -3.33
N ALA A 78 33.61 2.56 -2.95
CA ALA A 78 34.75 2.58 -3.86
C ALA A 78 34.70 1.46 -4.92
N ASP A 79 33.91 0.42 -4.67
CA ASP A 79 33.65 -0.69 -5.59
C ASP A 79 32.20 -0.65 -6.07
N PRO A 80 31.96 -0.57 -7.41
CA PRO A 80 30.60 -0.50 -7.95
C PRO A 80 29.77 -1.75 -7.63
N MET A 81 30.38 -2.94 -7.54
CA MET A 81 29.69 -4.18 -7.23
C MET A 81 29.25 -4.24 -5.75
N ILE A 82 30.10 -3.72 -4.85
CA ILE A 82 29.77 -3.61 -3.42
C ILE A 82 28.62 -2.61 -3.23
N SER A 83 28.71 -1.45 -3.92
CA SER A 83 27.65 -0.44 -3.91
C SER A 83 26.32 -1.01 -4.39
N LEU A 84 26.33 -1.83 -5.46
CA LEU A 84 25.14 -2.50 -6.00
C LEU A 84 24.55 -3.49 -4.99
N LYS A 85 25.36 -4.36 -4.40
CA LYS A 85 24.89 -5.36 -3.43
C LYS A 85 24.23 -4.69 -2.24
N TYR A 86 24.85 -3.66 -1.67
CA TYR A 86 24.25 -2.90 -0.58
C TYR A 86 22.93 -2.20 -0.98
N ALA A 87 22.84 -1.73 -2.23
CA ALA A 87 21.61 -1.13 -2.73
C ALA A 87 20.49 -2.17 -2.86
N LEU A 88 20.78 -3.35 -3.41
CA LEU A 88 19.84 -4.45 -3.56
C LEU A 88 19.36 -5.00 -2.19
N ASP A 89 20.29 -5.23 -1.26
CA ASP A 89 19.95 -5.71 0.09
C ASP A 89 19.04 -4.70 0.81
N THR A 90 19.37 -3.40 0.72
CA THR A 90 18.52 -2.35 1.30
C THR A 90 17.14 -2.28 0.62
N LEU A 91 17.07 -2.51 -0.69
CA LEU A 91 15.81 -2.55 -1.42
C LEU A 91 14.93 -3.71 -0.93
N GLU A 92 15.49 -4.90 -0.77
CA GLU A 92 14.77 -6.06 -0.23
C GLU A 92 14.20 -5.80 1.17
N GLU A 93 15.02 -5.20 2.04
CA GLU A 93 14.58 -4.81 3.39
C GLU A 93 13.43 -3.80 3.35
N GLN A 94 13.49 -2.79 2.48
CA GLN A 94 12.44 -1.78 2.36
C GLN A 94 11.14 -2.35 1.78
N ILE A 95 11.23 -3.26 0.81
CA ILE A 95 10.07 -3.96 0.25
C ILE A 95 9.39 -4.78 1.36
N ARG A 96 10.15 -5.56 2.13
CA ARG A 96 9.62 -6.35 3.25
C ARG A 96 8.97 -5.47 4.31
N ALA A 97 9.66 -4.41 4.75
CA ALA A 97 9.13 -3.48 5.75
C ALA A 97 7.85 -2.75 5.27
N SER A 98 7.78 -2.41 3.98
CA SER A 98 6.58 -1.82 3.37
C SER A 98 5.38 -2.77 3.45
N ARG A 99 5.59 -4.06 3.22
CA ARG A 99 4.54 -5.09 3.31
C ARG A 99 4.08 -5.34 4.73
N GLU A 100 5.02 -5.43 5.67
CA GLU A 100 4.70 -5.56 7.10
C GLU A 100 3.82 -4.41 7.59
N LYS A 101 4.14 -3.17 7.15
CA LYS A 101 3.33 -1.99 7.47
C LYS A 101 1.93 -2.03 6.84
N LEU A 102 1.81 -2.52 5.60
CA LEU A 102 0.52 -2.69 4.95
C LEU A 102 -0.31 -3.76 5.65
N ALA A 103 0.28 -4.93 5.93
CA ALA A 103 -0.38 -5.99 6.67
C ALA A 103 -0.82 -5.55 8.08
N GLN A 104 0.01 -4.75 8.78
CA GLN A 104 -0.37 -4.18 10.08
C GLN A 104 -1.50 -3.14 9.97
N ARG A 105 -1.55 -2.36 8.90
CA ARG A 105 -2.66 -1.42 8.65
C ARG A 105 -3.95 -2.16 8.37
N ASP A 106 -3.91 -3.21 7.58
CA ASP A 106 -5.08 -4.02 7.27
C ASP A 106 -5.59 -4.75 8.53
N THR A 107 -4.69 -5.37 9.32
CA THR A 107 -5.05 -6.01 10.60
C THR A 107 -5.56 -5.00 11.63
N HIS A 108 -5.01 -3.79 11.67
CA HIS A 108 -5.47 -2.74 12.58
C HIS A 108 -6.80 -2.15 12.14
N ARG A 109 -7.02 -2.05 10.84
CA ARG A 109 -8.30 -1.66 10.24
C ARG A 109 -9.37 -2.70 10.51
N ASP A 110 -9.07 -3.98 10.28
CA ASP A 110 -9.97 -5.09 10.57
C ASP A 110 -10.26 -5.21 12.07
N SER A 111 -9.26 -5.05 12.95
CA SER A 111 -9.45 -5.06 14.39
C SER A 111 -10.22 -3.84 14.92
N GLN A 112 -10.09 -2.68 14.29
CA GLN A 112 -10.93 -1.52 14.62
C GLN A 112 -12.36 -1.70 14.15
N ILE A 113 -12.57 -2.30 12.97
CA ILE A 113 -13.88 -2.69 12.49
C ILE A 113 -14.50 -3.72 13.44
N GLU A 114 -13.76 -4.78 13.78
CA GLU A 114 -14.23 -5.80 14.74
C GLU A 114 -14.54 -5.22 16.11
N SER A 115 -13.66 -4.41 16.70
CA SER A 115 -13.87 -3.88 18.06
C SER A 115 -14.97 -2.83 18.17
N VAL A 116 -15.24 -2.06 17.12
CA VAL A 116 -16.26 -1.00 17.14
C VAL A 116 -17.63 -1.50 16.70
N TYR A 117 -17.70 -2.53 15.85
CA TYR A 117 -18.95 -2.96 15.23
C TYR A 117 -19.50 -4.28 15.76
N TYR A 118 -18.66 -5.23 16.19
CA TYR A 118 -19.13 -6.48 16.75
C TYR A 118 -19.57 -6.40 18.22
N ASP A 119 -19.09 -5.38 18.94
CA ASP A 119 -19.49 -5.13 20.34
C ASP A 119 -20.73 -4.24 20.48
N LEU A 120 -21.22 -3.63 19.40
CA LEU A 120 -22.39 -2.75 19.40
C LEU A 120 -23.61 -3.46 18.80
N SER A 121 -24.73 -3.38 19.48
CA SER A 121 -26.02 -3.79 18.92
C SER A 121 -26.45 -2.84 17.77
N ALA A 122 -27.37 -3.29 16.92
CA ALA A 122 -27.90 -2.48 15.83
C ALA A 122 -28.51 -1.16 16.35
N GLU A 123 -29.17 -1.21 17.52
CA GLU A 123 -29.74 -0.05 18.18
C GLU A 123 -28.70 0.95 18.66
N GLU A 124 -27.56 0.47 19.18
CA GLU A 124 -26.43 1.32 19.59
C GLU A 124 -25.73 1.94 18.38
N ILE A 125 -25.61 1.21 17.28
CA ILE A 125 -25.10 1.73 16.01
C ILE A 125 -26.00 2.84 15.49
N TYR A 126 -27.32 2.61 15.45
CA TYR A 126 -28.29 3.63 15.05
C TYR A 126 -28.21 4.87 15.95
N ALA A 127 -28.20 4.69 17.28
CA ALA A 127 -28.12 5.79 18.25
C ALA A 127 -26.81 6.58 18.14
N THR A 128 -25.72 5.95 17.72
CA THR A 128 -24.40 6.57 17.63
C THR A 128 -24.21 7.30 16.30
N TYR A 129 -24.50 6.64 15.20
CA TYR A 129 -24.14 7.12 13.86
C TYR A 129 -25.28 7.80 13.10
N ALA A 130 -26.53 7.44 13.39
CA ALA A 130 -27.71 8.08 12.80
C ALA A 130 -28.39 9.06 13.78
N LYS A 131 -27.64 9.55 14.76
CA LYS A 131 -28.18 10.50 15.75
C LYS A 131 -28.71 11.77 15.08
N GLY A 132 -30.03 12.00 15.24
CA GLY A 132 -30.69 13.14 14.63
C GLY A 132 -31.25 12.91 13.24
N TRP A 133 -31.05 11.73 12.65
CA TRP A 133 -31.73 11.34 11.44
C TRP A 133 -33.16 10.93 11.76
N GLN A 134 -34.13 11.39 10.94
CA GLN A 134 -35.50 10.95 11.11
C GLN A 134 -35.71 9.59 10.47
N PRO A 135 -36.44 8.65 11.09
CA PRO A 135 -36.70 7.32 10.52
C PRO A 135 -37.28 7.36 9.10
N GLU A 136 -38.12 8.37 8.82
CA GLU A 136 -38.73 8.58 7.50
C GLU A 136 -37.68 8.95 6.43
N ASP A 137 -36.68 9.76 6.81
CA ASP A 137 -35.59 10.14 5.92
C ASP A 137 -34.73 8.91 5.57
N VAL A 138 -34.40 8.10 6.58
CA VAL A 138 -33.60 6.88 6.40
C VAL A 138 -34.30 5.89 5.47
N ARG A 139 -35.62 5.74 5.60
CA ARG A 139 -36.42 4.87 4.72
C ARG A 139 -36.42 5.30 3.25
N SER A 140 -36.30 6.59 3.00
CA SER A 140 -36.26 7.13 1.64
C SER A 140 -34.89 6.91 0.96
N MET A 141 -33.85 6.50 1.72
CA MET A 141 -32.50 6.27 1.26
C MET A 141 -32.26 4.80 0.98
N ASP A 142 -31.52 4.51 -0.08
CA ASP A 142 -30.96 3.18 -0.29
C ASP A 142 -29.68 2.98 0.57
N HIS A 143 -29.24 1.72 0.67
CA HIS A 143 -28.03 1.34 1.41
C HIS A 143 -26.82 2.21 1.04
N THR A 144 -26.58 2.45 -0.27
CA THR A 144 -25.45 3.22 -0.78
C THR A 144 -25.50 4.69 -0.36
N GLN A 145 -26.69 5.26 -0.31
CA GLN A 145 -26.90 6.65 0.15
C GLN A 145 -26.65 6.79 1.64
N ILE A 146 -27.09 5.82 2.45
CA ILE A 146 -26.82 5.78 3.89
C ILE A 146 -25.30 5.64 4.13
N ALA A 147 -24.65 4.68 3.49
CA ALA A 147 -23.21 4.47 3.60
C ALA A 147 -22.41 5.72 3.19
N SER A 148 -22.75 6.34 2.06
CA SER A 148 -22.10 7.57 1.60
C SER A 148 -22.25 8.72 2.58
N ARG A 149 -23.42 8.86 3.20
CA ARG A 149 -23.68 9.87 4.20
C ARG A 149 -22.88 9.64 5.48
N LEU A 150 -22.78 8.39 5.94
CA LEU A 150 -21.95 7.99 7.06
C LEU A 150 -20.47 8.28 6.84
N MET A 151 -19.97 8.03 5.64
CA MET A 151 -18.58 8.38 5.27
C MET A 151 -18.33 9.88 5.36
N VAL A 152 -19.26 10.70 4.88
CA VAL A 152 -19.11 12.16 4.86
C VAL A 152 -19.31 12.78 6.25
N GLU A 153 -20.36 12.40 6.97
CA GLU A 153 -20.74 13.03 8.25
C GLU A 153 -19.93 12.48 9.44
N GLN A 154 -19.59 11.18 9.40
CA GLN A 154 -18.95 10.48 10.52
C GLN A 154 -17.48 10.10 10.24
N GLY A 155 -17.00 10.28 9.00
CA GLY A 155 -15.64 9.94 8.62
C GLY A 155 -15.34 8.44 8.61
N LEU A 156 -16.37 7.60 8.43
CA LEU A 156 -16.21 6.15 8.40
C LEU A 156 -15.50 5.71 7.10
N THR A 157 -14.80 4.58 7.18
CA THR A 157 -14.31 3.90 5.98
C THR A 157 -15.45 3.26 5.22
N GLN A 158 -15.28 2.90 3.94
CA GLN A 158 -16.34 2.30 3.11
C GLN A 158 -16.92 1.05 3.78
N ASP A 159 -16.07 0.09 4.20
CA ASP A 159 -16.52 -1.17 4.80
C ASP A 159 -17.27 -0.96 6.11
N ALA A 160 -16.83 0.03 6.90
CA ALA A 160 -17.48 0.43 8.14
C ALA A 160 -18.84 1.11 7.92
N ALA A 161 -18.90 1.96 6.88
CA ALA A 161 -20.13 2.63 6.51
C ALA A 161 -21.17 1.66 5.92
N ASP A 162 -20.73 0.68 5.14
CA ASP A 162 -21.58 -0.37 4.59
C ASP A 162 -22.17 -1.23 5.71
N PHE A 163 -21.34 -1.69 6.66
CA PHE A 163 -21.83 -2.44 7.83
C PHE A 163 -22.82 -1.64 8.68
N ALA A 164 -22.49 -0.39 8.99
CA ALA A 164 -23.36 0.47 9.77
C ALA A 164 -24.69 0.78 9.05
N ALA A 165 -24.67 0.91 7.73
CA ALA A 165 -25.87 1.12 6.91
C ALA A 165 -26.81 -0.08 6.99
N ASP A 166 -26.29 -1.32 6.93
CA ASP A 166 -27.08 -2.53 7.11
C ASP A 166 -27.76 -2.56 8.48
N GLN A 167 -27.02 -2.24 9.55
CA GLN A 167 -27.58 -2.23 10.92
C GLN A 167 -28.65 -1.13 11.12
N ILE A 168 -28.41 0.06 10.53
CA ILE A 168 -29.36 1.18 10.59
C ILE A 168 -30.66 0.81 9.88
N LEU A 169 -30.59 0.18 8.71
CA LEU A 169 -31.76 -0.28 7.98
C LEU A 169 -32.58 -1.31 8.79
N LEU A 170 -31.90 -2.28 9.42
CA LEU A 170 -32.54 -3.27 10.29
C LEU A 170 -33.32 -2.63 11.45
N VAL A 171 -32.75 -1.60 12.07
CA VAL A 171 -33.42 -0.89 13.18
C VAL A 171 -34.65 -0.13 12.67
N VAL A 172 -34.54 0.54 11.52
CA VAL A 172 -35.66 1.32 10.95
C VAL A 172 -36.79 0.41 10.49
N GLU A 173 -36.48 -0.80 9.97
CA GLU A 173 -37.49 -1.82 9.67
C GLU A 173 -38.24 -2.28 10.94
N ARG A 174 -37.53 -2.61 12.01
CA ARG A 174 -38.15 -3.04 13.30
C ARG A 174 -39.00 -1.96 13.97
N ILE A 175 -38.61 -0.69 13.85
CA ILE A 175 -39.42 0.43 14.40
C ILE A 175 -40.81 0.48 13.74
N ASN A 176 -40.95 -0.06 12.54
CA ASN A 176 -42.16 0.02 11.74
C ASN A 176 -43.06 -1.23 11.79
N ASP A 177 -42.48 -2.34 12.13
CA ASP A 177 -43.20 -3.61 12.24
C ASP A 177 -42.94 -4.23 13.62
N PRO A 178 -43.54 -3.66 14.69
CA PRO A 178 -43.30 -4.11 16.07
C PRO A 178 -43.92 -5.47 16.38
N ASP A 179 -44.63 -6.11 15.42
CA ASP A 179 -45.40 -7.35 15.65
C ASP A 179 -44.80 -8.59 14.95
N GLU A 180 -43.57 -8.53 14.36
CA GLU A 180 -42.76 -9.68 13.99
C GLU A 180 -41.63 -9.91 15.05
#